data_a091f68bd7dec85f37ecb09670bb3888
#
_entry.id   a091f68bd7dec85f37ecb09670bb3888
#
_cell.length_a   1.000
_cell.length_b   1.000
_cell.length_c   1.000
_cell.angle_alpha   90.00
_cell.angle_beta   90.00
_cell.angle_gamma   90.00
#
_symmetry.space_group_name_H-M   'P 1'
#
loop_
_entity.id
_entity.type
_entity.pdbx_description
1 polymer ?
#
loop_
_entity_poly.entity_id
_entity_poly.type
_entity_poly.pdbx_seq_one_letter_code
_entity_poly.pdbx_strand_id
1 'polypeptide(L)'
;MMNGLEKSDPAIVAVKPANKGAQSAPAEWVEPRAGTKGNTDQARTQRTQSRCSVSPGLERVRQAAKAGKKVKFTALLHHVDVELLEWAYFALKRQAAAGVDGLTWQAYGEDLHGNVQALHRRLHRGGYRALPVRRGYIDKGGGALRPLGITAVEDKVVQRAQVEVLSAIYEEDFLEQSYGFRPGRSAHDAMDALCVGIGKDKVNWILDADIRSYFDTIDQEWLIKMVEHRIGDGRVIRLLRRWLRAGVLEDGKYSVSEQGTPQ
;
A
#
# COMPACT_ATOMS: atom_id res chain seq x y z
N MET A 1 -2.27 47.85 41.08
CA MET A 1 -3.44 47.06 40.66
C MET A 1 -2.91 45.84 39.97
N MET A 2 -3.01 44.68 40.62
CA MET A 2 -2.52 43.39 40.11
C MET A 2 -3.62 42.74 39.27
N ASN A 3 -3.32 42.47 38.00
CA ASN A 3 -4.20 41.71 37.14
C ASN A 3 -3.98 40.19 37.40
N GLY A 4 -5.07 39.53 37.77
CA GLY A 4 -5.09 38.13 38.09
C GLY A 4 -4.81 37.26 36.88
N LEU A 5 -3.98 36.24 37.07
CA LEU A 5 -3.79 35.13 36.18
C LEU A 5 -5.06 34.28 36.18
N GLU A 6 -5.74 34.21 35.03
CA GLU A 6 -6.83 33.26 34.82
C GLU A 6 -6.28 31.82 34.83
N LYS A 7 -6.97 30.98 35.59
CA LYS A 7 -6.66 29.57 35.75
C LYS A 7 -6.96 28.86 34.44
N SER A 8 -5.98 28.12 33.96
CA SER A 8 -6.14 27.16 32.85
C SER A 8 -7.22 26.10 33.17
N ASP A 9 -7.96 25.70 32.12
CA ASP A 9 -9.04 24.73 32.17
C ASP A 9 -8.64 23.41 32.83
N PRO A 10 -9.57 22.70 33.48
CA PRO A 10 -9.30 21.42 34.13
C PRO A 10 -9.00 20.35 33.10
N ALA A 11 -8.03 19.48 33.42
CA ALA A 11 -7.57 18.40 32.57
C ALA A 11 -8.71 17.47 32.11
N ILE A 12 -8.87 17.31 30.82
CA ILE A 12 -9.89 16.45 30.16
C ILE A 12 -9.57 14.94 30.27
N VAL A 13 -8.46 14.56 30.87
CA VAL A 13 -8.05 13.16 31.01
C VAL A 13 -8.43 12.65 32.41
N ALA A 14 -9.31 11.62 32.44
CA ALA A 14 -9.62 10.91 33.67
C ALA A 14 -8.36 10.25 34.25
N VAL A 15 -7.90 10.71 35.40
CA VAL A 15 -6.80 10.09 36.13
C VAL A 15 -7.25 8.72 36.63
N LYS A 16 -6.70 7.63 36.06
CA LYS A 16 -6.88 6.29 36.60
C LYS A 16 -6.27 6.24 38.01
N PRO A 17 -7.03 5.76 39.04
CA PRO A 17 -6.44 5.63 40.36
C PRO A 17 -5.31 4.62 40.35
N ALA A 18 -4.23 4.92 41.06
CA ALA A 18 -3.10 4.02 41.24
C ALA A 18 -3.60 2.69 41.85
N ASN A 19 -3.19 1.57 41.23
CA ASN A 19 -3.48 0.23 41.77
C ASN A 19 -2.94 0.13 43.19
N LYS A 20 -3.82 0.07 44.16
CA LYS A 20 -3.47 -0.32 45.53
C LYS A 20 -2.98 -1.76 45.50
N GLY A 21 -1.81 -1.99 46.08
CA GLY A 21 -1.07 -3.23 46.10
C GLY A 21 -1.93 -4.48 46.27
N ALA A 22 -1.86 -5.35 45.32
CA ALA A 22 -2.26 -6.76 45.47
C ALA A 22 -1.03 -7.53 45.94
N GLN A 23 -1.28 -8.35 46.95
CA GLN A 23 -0.35 -9.30 47.56
C GLN A 23 0.37 -10.10 46.47
N SER A 24 1.67 -10.36 46.70
CA SER A 24 2.51 -11.20 45.88
C SER A 24 1.88 -12.55 45.62
N ALA A 25 1.36 -12.77 44.43
CA ALA A 25 1.12 -14.12 43.92
C ALA A 25 2.45 -14.82 43.66
N PRO A 26 2.56 -16.13 43.92
CA PRO A 26 3.79 -16.88 43.66
C PRO A 26 4.18 -16.74 42.20
N ALA A 27 5.48 -16.64 41.94
CA ALA A 27 6.08 -16.48 40.64
C ALA A 27 5.45 -17.47 39.64
N GLU A 28 4.72 -16.94 38.67
CA GLU A 28 4.24 -17.69 37.53
C GLU A 28 5.48 -18.24 36.81
N TRP A 29 5.50 -19.56 36.63
CA TRP A 29 6.52 -20.23 35.83
C TRP A 29 6.51 -19.58 34.45
N VAL A 30 7.59 -18.91 34.12
CA VAL A 30 7.87 -18.48 32.75
C VAL A 30 8.03 -19.75 31.93
N GLU A 31 7.00 -20.17 31.21
CA GLU A 31 7.14 -21.20 30.20
C GLU A 31 8.28 -20.79 29.26
N PRO A 32 9.30 -21.64 29.07
CA PRO A 32 10.29 -21.38 28.05
C PRO A 32 9.50 -21.31 26.73
N ARG A 33 9.45 -20.13 26.13
CA ARG A 33 8.91 -19.96 24.77
C ARG A 33 9.63 -20.99 23.91
N ALA A 34 8.91 -22.06 23.56
CA ALA A 34 9.36 -22.99 22.55
C ALA A 34 9.75 -22.15 21.37
N GLY A 35 11.03 -22.14 21.02
CA GLY A 35 11.52 -21.37 19.89
C GLY A 35 10.66 -21.73 18.70
N THR A 36 9.84 -20.80 18.26
CA THR A 36 9.17 -20.88 16.98
C THR A 36 10.31 -21.05 15.98
N LYS A 37 10.53 -22.29 15.53
CA LYS A 37 11.36 -22.56 14.37
C LYS A 37 10.81 -21.71 13.28
N GLY A 38 11.50 -20.59 13.03
CA GLY A 38 11.09 -19.61 12.06
C GLY A 38 10.97 -20.28 10.71
N ASN A 39 9.77 -20.23 10.16
CA ASN A 39 9.51 -20.51 8.76
C ASN A 39 10.01 -19.31 7.93
N THR A 40 11.30 -18.93 8.16
CA THR A 40 11.87 -17.67 7.69
C THR A 40 12.74 -17.82 6.44
N ASP A 41 13.05 -19.04 5.99
CA ASP A 41 14.13 -19.16 5.00
C ASP A 41 13.69 -19.25 3.54
N GLN A 42 12.41 -19.52 3.21
CA GLN A 42 12.02 -19.62 1.80
C GLN A 42 11.31 -18.39 1.24
N ALA A 43 10.56 -17.63 2.04
CA ALA A 43 9.81 -16.47 1.56
C ALA A 43 10.65 -15.18 1.48
N ARG A 44 11.72 -15.06 2.28
CA ARG A 44 12.58 -13.87 2.31
C ARG A 44 13.59 -13.83 1.16
N THR A 45 14.13 -14.95 0.75
CA THR A 45 15.16 -15.04 -0.28
C THR A 45 14.62 -14.64 -1.67
N GLN A 46 13.40 -15.03 -2.02
CA GLN A 46 12.81 -14.67 -3.31
C GLN A 46 12.36 -13.19 -3.39
N ARG A 47 11.93 -12.59 -2.27
CA ARG A 47 11.52 -11.17 -2.24
C ARG A 47 12.69 -10.20 -2.33
N THR A 48 13.87 -10.59 -1.84
CA THR A 48 15.07 -9.76 -1.85
C THR A 48 15.83 -9.87 -3.18
N GLN A 49 15.79 -11.04 -3.84
CA GLN A 49 16.44 -11.27 -5.13
C GLN A 49 15.71 -10.61 -6.31
N SER A 50 14.38 -10.41 -6.24
CA SER A 50 13.63 -9.76 -7.32
C SER A 50 13.95 -8.27 -7.51
N ARG A 51 14.66 -7.63 -6.58
CA ARG A 51 15.15 -6.25 -6.73
C ARG A 51 16.39 -6.11 -7.62
N CYS A 52 17.10 -7.18 -7.91
CA CYS A 52 18.31 -7.12 -8.72
C CYS A 52 18.07 -7.03 -10.23
N SER A 53 16.83 -7.15 -10.73
CA SER A 53 16.53 -7.05 -12.16
C SER A 53 15.62 -5.86 -12.50
N VAL A 54 15.78 -4.74 -11.82
CA VAL A 54 15.16 -3.48 -12.27
C VAL A 54 15.74 -3.16 -13.64
N SER A 55 14.89 -3.02 -14.66
CA SER A 55 15.38 -2.73 -16.01
C SER A 55 16.29 -1.48 -15.97
N PRO A 56 17.37 -1.42 -16.79
CA PRO A 56 18.25 -0.25 -16.84
C PRO A 56 17.50 1.05 -17.09
N GLY A 57 16.30 0.96 -17.67
CA GLY A 57 15.40 2.08 -17.89
C GLY A 57 14.84 2.66 -16.58
N LEU A 58 14.36 1.82 -15.68
CA LEU A 58 13.83 2.25 -14.38
C LEU A 58 14.92 2.79 -13.46
N GLU A 59 16.14 2.26 -13.55
CA GLU A 59 17.26 2.82 -12.80
C GLU A 59 17.60 4.26 -13.24
N ARG A 60 17.55 4.56 -14.54
CA ARG A 60 17.70 5.94 -15.05
C ARG A 60 16.59 6.86 -14.55
N VAL A 61 15.34 6.36 -14.48
CA VAL A 61 14.21 7.11 -13.90
C VAL A 61 14.49 7.43 -12.43
N ARG A 62 14.97 6.47 -11.65
CA ARG A 62 15.33 6.65 -10.24
C ARG A 62 16.42 7.70 -10.07
N GLN A 63 17.50 7.61 -10.86
CA GLN A 63 18.59 8.59 -10.79
C GLN A 63 18.10 10.00 -11.13
N ALA A 64 17.23 10.15 -12.14
CA ALA A 64 16.64 11.44 -12.48
C ALA A 64 15.73 11.97 -11.35
N ALA A 65 14.96 11.08 -10.67
CA ALA A 65 14.14 11.45 -9.53
C ALA A 65 14.98 11.93 -8.35
N LYS A 66 16.07 11.23 -8.04
CA LYS A 66 17.03 11.58 -7.00
C LYS A 66 17.74 12.91 -7.27
N ALA A 67 18.12 13.17 -8.53
CA ALA A 67 18.80 14.39 -8.94
C ALA A 67 17.91 15.63 -8.86
N GLY A 68 16.57 15.48 -9.01
CA GLY A 68 15.65 16.62 -9.03
C GLY A 68 14.24 16.32 -8.55
N LYS A 69 13.91 16.78 -7.34
CA LYS A 69 12.55 16.60 -6.76
C LYS A 69 11.42 17.34 -7.50
N LYS A 70 11.76 18.26 -8.41
CA LYS A 70 10.78 18.99 -9.23
C LYS A 70 10.66 18.45 -10.66
N VAL A 71 11.45 17.46 -11.03
CA VAL A 71 11.42 16.86 -12.38
C VAL A 71 10.07 16.17 -12.58
N LYS A 72 9.40 16.50 -13.68
CA LYS A 72 8.13 15.90 -14.10
C LYS A 72 8.39 14.85 -15.19
N PHE A 73 7.95 13.62 -14.97
CA PHE A 73 8.19 12.49 -15.85
C PHE A 73 7.05 12.35 -16.86
N THR A 74 7.35 12.58 -18.14
CA THR A 74 6.35 12.63 -19.22
C THR A 74 6.26 11.36 -20.06
N ALA A 75 7.21 10.45 -19.91
CA ALA A 75 7.27 9.20 -20.67
C ALA A 75 7.60 8.04 -19.73
N LEU A 76 6.58 7.38 -19.19
CA LEU A 76 6.72 6.30 -18.21
C LEU A 76 6.08 4.99 -18.67
N LEU A 77 4.99 5.05 -19.45
CA LEU A 77 4.25 3.85 -19.83
C LEU A 77 5.10 2.87 -20.65
N HIS A 78 6.11 3.33 -21.39
CA HIS A 78 6.98 2.46 -22.19
C HIS A 78 7.86 1.53 -21.33
N HIS A 79 8.02 1.83 -20.03
CA HIS A 79 8.68 0.93 -19.09
C HIS A 79 7.80 -0.25 -18.68
N VAL A 80 6.48 -0.18 -18.94
CA VAL A 80 5.58 -1.32 -18.74
C VAL A 80 5.63 -2.18 -20.00
N ASP A 81 6.72 -2.92 -20.14
CA ASP A 81 6.97 -3.87 -21.22
C ASP A 81 6.46 -5.28 -20.88
N VAL A 82 6.62 -6.21 -21.79
CA VAL A 82 6.19 -7.60 -21.62
C VAL A 82 6.93 -8.27 -20.46
N GLU A 83 8.24 -8.02 -20.34
CA GLU A 83 9.07 -8.59 -19.27
C GLU A 83 8.62 -8.13 -17.89
N LEU A 84 8.33 -6.84 -17.74
CA LEU A 84 7.82 -6.29 -16.47
C LEU A 84 6.42 -6.82 -16.14
N LEU A 85 5.56 -7.02 -17.13
CA LEU A 85 4.23 -7.60 -16.93
C LEU A 85 4.32 -9.08 -16.51
N GLU A 86 5.19 -9.88 -17.14
CA GLU A 86 5.44 -11.27 -16.73
C GLU A 86 6.00 -11.33 -15.31
N TRP A 87 6.99 -10.51 -15.01
CA TRP A 87 7.51 -10.38 -13.66
C TRP A 87 6.42 -9.99 -12.65
N ALA A 88 5.57 -9.02 -13.00
CA ALA A 88 4.46 -8.59 -12.15
C ALA A 88 3.48 -9.73 -11.88
N TYR A 89 3.17 -10.56 -12.88
CA TYR A 89 2.35 -11.75 -12.70
C TYR A 89 2.95 -12.72 -11.67
N PHE A 90 4.25 -13.03 -11.78
CA PHE A 90 4.92 -13.91 -10.81
C PHE A 90 5.04 -13.30 -9.40
N ALA A 91 5.02 -11.98 -9.29
CA ALA A 91 5.02 -11.27 -8.00
C ALA A 91 3.65 -11.31 -7.28
N LEU A 92 2.58 -11.73 -7.95
CA LEU A 92 1.26 -11.88 -7.33
C LEU A 92 1.17 -13.12 -6.45
N LYS A 93 0.26 -13.10 -5.49
CA LYS A 93 -0.07 -14.29 -4.69
C LYS A 93 -0.80 -15.32 -5.56
N ARG A 94 -0.23 -16.51 -5.66
CA ARG A 94 -0.78 -17.62 -6.48
C ARG A 94 -2.19 -18.07 -6.08
N GLN A 95 -2.53 -17.93 -4.79
CA GLN A 95 -3.83 -18.30 -4.22
C GLN A 95 -4.75 -17.09 -4.01
N ALA A 96 -4.47 -15.96 -4.70
CA ALA A 96 -5.34 -14.80 -4.59
C ALA A 96 -6.72 -15.10 -5.19
N ALA A 97 -7.77 -14.58 -4.54
CA ALA A 97 -9.14 -14.72 -5.04
C ALA A 97 -9.27 -14.12 -6.45
N ALA A 98 -10.07 -14.77 -7.29
CA ALA A 98 -10.41 -14.31 -8.63
C ALA A 98 -11.28 -13.04 -8.56
N GLY A 99 -11.12 -12.16 -9.56
CA GLY A 99 -11.93 -10.97 -9.74
C GLY A 99 -13.37 -11.25 -10.20
N VAL A 100 -13.99 -10.25 -10.83
CA VAL A 100 -15.34 -10.37 -11.40
C VAL A 100 -15.42 -11.32 -12.60
N ASP A 101 -14.32 -11.49 -13.30
CA ASP A 101 -14.16 -12.38 -14.45
C ASP A 101 -14.03 -13.86 -14.07
N GLY A 102 -13.89 -14.18 -12.78
CA GLY A 102 -13.67 -15.54 -12.29
C GLY A 102 -12.30 -16.13 -12.65
N LEU A 103 -11.44 -15.37 -13.31
CA LEU A 103 -10.15 -15.85 -13.78
C LEU A 103 -9.16 -15.96 -12.61
N THR A 104 -8.62 -17.16 -12.41
CA THR A 104 -7.61 -17.43 -11.38
C THR A 104 -6.20 -17.14 -11.88
N TRP A 105 -5.25 -17.01 -10.95
CA TRP A 105 -3.83 -16.88 -11.28
C TRP A 105 -3.36 -18.08 -12.14
N GLN A 106 -3.75 -19.31 -11.78
CA GLN A 106 -3.37 -20.53 -12.49
C GLN A 106 -3.91 -20.55 -13.93
N ALA A 107 -5.21 -20.28 -14.11
CA ALA A 107 -5.85 -20.28 -15.43
C ALA A 107 -5.27 -19.19 -16.35
N TYR A 108 -4.95 -18.00 -15.81
CA TYR A 108 -4.25 -16.96 -16.58
C TYR A 108 -2.84 -17.41 -17.01
N GLY A 109 -2.18 -18.22 -16.18
CA GLY A 109 -0.83 -18.71 -16.41
C GLY A 109 -0.72 -19.83 -17.45
N GLU A 110 -1.83 -20.46 -17.88
CA GLU A 110 -1.82 -21.53 -18.89
C GLU A 110 -1.28 -21.04 -20.25
N ASP A 111 -1.60 -19.80 -20.63
CA ASP A 111 -1.00 -19.11 -21.78
C ASP A 111 -0.47 -17.73 -21.33
N LEU A 112 0.45 -17.74 -20.39
CA LEU A 112 0.95 -16.48 -19.78
C LEU A 112 1.53 -15.54 -20.84
N HIS A 113 2.39 -16.05 -21.73
CA HIS A 113 3.06 -15.22 -22.72
C HIS A 113 2.08 -14.60 -23.72
N GLY A 114 1.14 -15.36 -24.24
CA GLY A 114 0.08 -14.86 -25.14
C GLY A 114 -0.81 -13.84 -24.46
N ASN A 115 -1.25 -14.11 -23.23
CA ASN A 115 -2.07 -13.21 -22.42
C ASN A 115 -1.36 -11.90 -22.13
N VAL A 116 -0.10 -11.95 -21.69
CA VAL A 116 0.70 -10.75 -21.38
C VAL A 116 1.00 -9.94 -22.64
N GLN A 117 1.31 -10.56 -23.76
CA GLN A 117 1.49 -9.85 -25.02
C GLN A 117 0.20 -9.15 -25.48
N ALA A 118 -0.94 -9.83 -25.36
CA ALA A 118 -2.24 -9.24 -25.68
C ALA A 118 -2.56 -8.06 -24.75
N LEU A 119 -2.29 -8.19 -23.45
CA LEU A 119 -2.44 -7.14 -22.46
C LEU A 119 -1.53 -5.94 -22.76
N HIS A 120 -0.24 -6.17 -23.05
CA HIS A 120 0.71 -5.13 -23.43
C HIS A 120 0.22 -4.34 -24.65
N ARG A 121 -0.22 -5.03 -25.72
CA ARG A 121 -0.78 -4.37 -26.92
C ARG A 121 -1.99 -3.50 -26.58
N ARG A 122 -2.92 -3.99 -25.74
CA ARG A 122 -4.10 -3.21 -25.30
C ARG A 122 -3.71 -1.99 -24.48
N LEU A 123 -2.72 -2.11 -23.57
CA LEU A 123 -2.21 -1.00 -22.78
C LEU A 123 -1.64 0.11 -23.66
N HIS A 124 -0.72 -0.23 -24.56
CA HIS A 124 0.00 0.74 -25.37
C HIS A 124 -0.88 1.37 -26.48
N ARG A 125 -1.87 0.65 -26.99
CA ARG A 125 -2.86 1.18 -27.96
C ARG A 125 -4.02 1.91 -27.26
N GLY A 126 -4.06 1.99 -25.95
CA GLY A 126 -5.14 2.64 -25.20
C GLY A 126 -6.44 1.83 -25.09
N GLY A 127 -6.45 0.58 -25.58
CA GLY A 127 -7.62 -0.32 -25.55
C GLY A 127 -7.82 -1.04 -24.21
N TYR A 128 -6.88 -0.97 -23.28
CA TYR A 128 -7.05 -1.57 -21.95
C TYR A 128 -8.25 -0.94 -21.21
N ARG A 129 -9.03 -1.78 -20.54
CA ARG A 129 -10.17 -1.40 -19.70
C ARG A 129 -10.03 -2.08 -18.34
N ALA A 130 -10.03 -1.31 -17.26
CA ALA A 130 -10.13 -1.85 -15.92
C ALA A 130 -11.52 -2.47 -15.70
N LEU A 131 -11.56 -3.64 -15.08
CA LEU A 131 -12.81 -4.27 -14.69
C LEU A 131 -13.26 -3.76 -13.31
N PRO A 132 -14.58 -3.82 -13.01
CA PRO A 132 -15.06 -3.54 -11.66
C PRO A 132 -14.39 -4.45 -10.63
N VAL A 133 -14.18 -3.97 -9.41
CA VAL A 133 -13.70 -4.84 -8.34
C VAL A 133 -14.86 -5.66 -7.77
N ARG A 134 -14.63 -6.93 -7.49
CA ARG A 134 -15.58 -7.77 -6.80
C ARG A 134 -15.51 -7.53 -5.30
N ARG A 135 -16.64 -7.20 -4.67
CA ARG A 135 -16.70 -7.01 -3.22
C ARG A 135 -16.51 -8.35 -2.51
N GLY A 136 -15.65 -8.37 -1.53
CA GLY A 136 -15.49 -9.43 -0.55
C GLY A 136 -15.48 -8.83 0.86
N TYR A 137 -15.56 -9.69 1.87
CA TYR A 137 -15.52 -9.26 3.26
C TYR A 137 -14.53 -10.12 4.04
N ILE A 138 -13.81 -9.49 4.96
CA ILE A 138 -12.90 -10.16 5.90
C ILE A 138 -13.37 -9.83 7.31
N ASP A 139 -13.43 -10.85 8.17
CA ASP A 139 -13.71 -10.66 9.58
C ASP A 139 -12.55 -9.88 10.24
N LYS A 140 -12.91 -8.81 10.93
CA LYS A 140 -11.99 -8.00 11.77
C LYS A 140 -11.82 -8.56 13.19
N GLY A 141 -12.60 -9.58 13.55
CA GLY A 141 -12.81 -9.99 14.93
C GLY A 141 -13.94 -9.21 15.60
N GLY A 142 -14.63 -9.86 16.55
CA GLY A 142 -15.77 -9.25 17.25
C GLY A 142 -17.03 -9.04 16.40
N GLY A 143 -17.15 -9.73 15.27
CA GLY A 143 -18.34 -9.65 14.39
C GLY A 143 -18.34 -8.48 13.41
N ALA A 144 -17.30 -7.64 13.41
CA ALA A 144 -17.18 -6.55 12.43
C ALA A 144 -16.53 -7.05 11.13
N LEU A 145 -17.12 -6.71 9.98
CA LEU A 145 -16.60 -7.05 8.66
C LEU A 145 -15.83 -5.87 8.06
N ARG A 146 -14.70 -6.17 7.42
CA ARG A 146 -13.98 -5.20 6.58
C ARG A 146 -14.28 -5.49 5.12
N PRO A 147 -14.83 -4.53 4.36
CA PRO A 147 -14.99 -4.68 2.93
C PRO A 147 -13.62 -4.76 2.25
N LEU A 148 -13.53 -5.56 1.20
CA LEU A 148 -12.33 -5.73 0.40
C LEU A 148 -12.69 -5.76 -1.09
N GLY A 149 -11.98 -4.99 -1.90
CA GLY A 149 -12.10 -5.01 -3.35
C GLY A 149 -11.16 -6.03 -3.98
N ILE A 150 -11.70 -7.00 -4.70
CA ILE A 150 -10.94 -8.03 -5.40
C ILE A 150 -10.89 -7.70 -6.88
N THR A 151 -9.74 -7.26 -7.36
CA THR A 151 -9.51 -6.92 -8.77
C THR A 151 -9.28 -8.15 -9.64
N ALA A 152 -9.53 -8.06 -10.94
CA ALA A 152 -9.20 -9.10 -11.92
C ALA A 152 -7.68 -9.34 -11.98
N VAL A 153 -7.27 -10.52 -12.44
CA VAL A 153 -5.84 -10.88 -12.53
C VAL A 153 -5.08 -9.94 -13.44
N GLU A 154 -5.60 -9.58 -14.60
CA GLU A 154 -4.96 -8.62 -15.50
C GLU A 154 -4.77 -7.27 -14.86
N ASP A 155 -5.78 -6.77 -14.14
CA ASP A 155 -5.68 -5.50 -13.44
C ASP A 155 -4.60 -5.54 -12.35
N LYS A 156 -4.53 -6.65 -11.59
CA LYS A 156 -3.45 -6.87 -10.60
C LYS A 156 -2.06 -6.84 -11.25
N VAL A 157 -1.91 -7.48 -12.43
CA VAL A 157 -0.64 -7.51 -13.17
C VAL A 157 -0.24 -6.10 -13.60
N VAL A 158 -1.16 -5.33 -14.21
CA VAL A 158 -0.87 -3.97 -14.65
C VAL A 158 -0.59 -3.04 -13.48
N GLN A 159 -1.39 -3.13 -12.41
CA GLN A 159 -1.18 -2.35 -11.19
C GLN A 159 0.17 -2.67 -10.56
N ARG A 160 0.54 -3.95 -10.48
CA ARG A 160 1.84 -4.37 -9.91
C ARG A 160 3.02 -3.86 -10.75
N ALA A 161 2.93 -3.94 -12.09
CA ALA A 161 3.92 -3.38 -12.98
C ALA A 161 4.03 -1.85 -12.84
N GLN A 162 2.88 -1.16 -12.76
CA GLN A 162 2.84 0.30 -12.58
C GLN A 162 3.43 0.73 -11.23
N VAL A 163 3.24 -0.06 -10.17
CA VAL A 163 3.87 0.20 -8.85
C VAL A 163 5.40 0.22 -8.97
N GLU A 164 6.03 -0.67 -9.74
CA GLU A 164 7.49 -0.66 -9.93
C GLU A 164 7.96 0.63 -10.63
N VAL A 165 7.22 1.05 -11.67
CA VAL A 165 7.53 2.30 -12.39
C VAL A 165 7.41 3.52 -11.47
N LEU A 166 6.32 3.61 -10.69
CA LEU A 166 6.08 4.74 -9.78
C LEU A 166 7.04 4.70 -8.58
N SER A 167 7.38 3.53 -8.07
CA SER A 167 8.33 3.37 -6.96
C SER A 167 9.73 3.88 -7.33
N ALA A 168 10.14 3.78 -8.61
CA ALA A 168 11.39 4.35 -9.05
C ALA A 168 11.47 5.88 -8.86
N ILE A 169 10.31 6.55 -8.74
CA ILE A 169 10.22 8.00 -8.53
C ILE A 169 9.94 8.30 -7.05
N TYR A 170 8.87 7.74 -6.50
CA TYR A 170 8.36 8.13 -5.18
C TYR A 170 9.20 7.63 -4.01
N GLU A 171 9.98 6.55 -4.18
CA GLU A 171 10.93 6.11 -3.15
C GLU A 171 12.02 7.17 -2.87
N GLU A 172 12.35 7.98 -3.88
CA GLU A 172 13.30 9.09 -3.72
C GLU A 172 12.64 10.35 -3.11
N ASP A 173 11.30 10.43 -3.11
CA ASP A 173 10.53 11.56 -2.58
C ASP A 173 10.04 11.33 -1.14
N PHE A 174 9.84 10.07 -0.74
CA PHE A 174 9.35 9.74 0.60
C PHE A 174 10.33 10.15 1.70
N LEU A 175 9.78 10.69 2.77
CA LEU A 175 10.54 10.98 3.98
C LEU A 175 10.98 9.69 4.68
N GLU A 176 12.05 9.78 5.46
CA GLU A 176 12.58 8.63 6.22
C GLU A 176 11.58 8.07 7.23
N GLN A 177 10.70 8.92 7.77
CA GLN A 177 9.67 8.56 8.73
C GLN A 177 8.46 7.84 8.08
N SER A 178 8.38 7.77 6.76
CA SER A 178 7.33 7.03 6.06
C SER A 178 7.69 5.55 5.96
N TYR A 179 6.91 4.68 6.59
CA TYR A 179 7.17 3.21 6.64
C TYR A 179 6.14 2.39 5.88
N GLY A 180 4.90 2.87 5.77
CA GLY A 180 3.79 2.11 5.23
C GLY A 180 3.96 1.74 3.76
N PHE A 181 3.77 0.46 3.43
CA PHE A 181 3.76 -0.09 2.07
C PHE A 181 5.02 0.17 1.23
N ARG A 182 6.12 0.53 1.85
CA ARG A 182 7.40 0.76 1.19
C ARG A 182 8.27 -0.49 1.15
N PRO A 183 9.04 -0.69 0.06
CA PRO A 183 9.96 -1.83 -0.04
C PRO A 183 11.06 -1.73 1.03
N GLY A 184 11.34 -2.86 1.72
CA GLY A 184 12.40 -2.94 2.72
C GLY A 184 12.14 -2.17 4.00
N ARG A 185 10.90 -1.71 4.23
CA ARG A 185 10.44 -1.09 5.47
C ARG A 185 9.29 -1.88 6.08
N SER A 186 9.24 -1.96 7.38
CA SER A 186 8.24 -2.73 8.12
C SER A 186 7.66 -1.93 9.28
N ALA A 187 6.55 -2.42 9.84
CA ALA A 187 5.98 -1.86 11.06
C ALA A 187 6.94 -1.99 12.26
N HIS A 188 7.77 -3.04 12.29
CA HIS A 188 8.80 -3.21 13.34
C HIS A 188 9.87 -2.13 13.24
N ASP A 189 10.34 -1.81 12.03
CA ASP A 189 11.33 -0.72 11.85
C ASP A 189 10.76 0.63 12.30
N ALA A 190 9.45 0.87 12.09
CA ALA A 190 8.78 2.07 12.57
C ALA A 190 8.71 2.11 14.11
N MET A 191 8.39 0.97 14.74
CA MET A 191 8.36 0.85 16.20
C MET A 191 9.75 1.04 16.81
N ASP A 192 10.79 0.45 16.22
CA ASP A 192 12.17 0.59 16.68
C ASP A 192 12.63 2.05 16.58
N ALA A 193 12.33 2.72 15.46
CA ALA A 193 12.65 4.14 15.30
C ALA A 193 11.92 5.01 16.33
N LEU A 194 10.64 4.72 16.61
CA LEU A 194 9.86 5.40 17.63
C LEU A 194 10.45 5.18 19.03
N CYS A 195 10.79 3.95 19.40
CA CYS A 195 11.40 3.63 20.69
C CYS A 195 12.75 4.36 20.88
N VAL A 196 13.57 4.39 19.83
CA VAL A 196 14.85 5.12 19.87
C VAL A 196 14.63 6.63 20.05
N GLY A 197 13.66 7.20 19.30
CA GLY A 197 13.33 8.63 19.40
C GLY A 197 12.85 9.00 20.80
N ILE A 198 11.90 8.24 21.36
CA ILE A 198 11.38 8.48 22.72
C ILE A 198 12.48 8.32 23.78
N GLY A 199 13.37 7.34 23.61
CA GLY A 199 14.41 7.06 24.60
C GLY A 199 15.60 8.03 24.57
N LYS A 200 15.92 8.61 23.41
CA LYS A 200 17.06 9.54 23.24
C LYS A 200 16.66 11.00 23.41
N ASP A 201 15.52 11.35 22.85
CA ASP A 201 15.00 12.70 22.90
C ASP A 201 14.08 12.80 24.11
N LYS A 202 14.23 13.82 24.95
CA LYS A 202 13.38 14.03 26.15
C LYS A 202 11.95 14.37 25.74
N VAL A 203 11.24 13.38 25.15
CA VAL A 203 9.87 13.54 24.65
C VAL A 203 8.91 13.54 25.83
N ASN A 204 8.15 14.63 25.99
CA ASN A 204 7.13 14.77 27.03
C ASN A 204 5.70 14.53 26.49
N TRP A 205 5.50 14.65 25.19
CA TRP A 205 4.20 14.54 24.54
C TRP A 205 4.27 13.64 23.30
N ILE A 206 3.27 12.78 23.15
CA ILE A 206 3.09 11.94 21.97
C ILE A 206 1.69 12.21 21.43
N LEU A 207 1.59 12.60 20.15
CA LEU A 207 0.34 12.70 19.41
C LEU A 207 0.17 11.44 18.58
N ASP A 208 -0.88 10.67 18.85
CA ASP A 208 -1.34 9.59 18.00
C ASP A 208 -2.56 10.08 17.21
N ALA A 209 -2.47 10.07 15.89
CA ALA A 209 -3.52 10.56 15.01
C ALA A 209 -3.75 9.61 13.84
N ASP A 210 -5.02 9.35 13.51
CA ASP A 210 -5.44 8.53 12.37
C ASP A 210 -6.52 9.25 11.56
N ILE A 211 -6.50 9.02 10.24
CA ILE A 211 -7.50 9.60 9.33
C ILE A 211 -8.67 8.62 9.18
N ARG A 212 -9.82 8.99 9.71
CA ARG A 212 -11.03 8.18 9.63
C ARG A 212 -11.45 7.97 8.18
N SER A 213 -11.67 6.70 7.81
CA SER A 213 -12.20 6.29 6.49
C SER A 213 -11.42 6.92 5.30
N TYR A 214 -10.11 7.06 5.44
CA TYR A 214 -9.27 7.73 4.43
C TYR A 214 -9.51 7.21 3.02
N PHE A 215 -9.48 5.90 2.82
CA PHE A 215 -9.63 5.28 1.51
C PHE A 215 -11.05 5.39 0.93
N ASP A 216 -12.06 5.55 1.77
CA ASP A 216 -13.45 5.68 1.35
C ASP A 216 -13.81 7.13 0.98
N THR A 217 -13.06 8.09 1.52
CA THR A 217 -13.40 9.53 1.42
C THR A 217 -12.40 10.35 0.61
N ILE A 218 -11.31 9.74 0.13
CA ILE A 218 -10.31 10.47 -0.66
C ILE A 218 -10.93 11.06 -1.93
N ASP A 219 -10.70 12.34 -2.17
CA ASP A 219 -11.07 13.00 -3.41
C ASP A 219 -10.18 12.54 -4.55
N GLN A 220 -10.76 11.88 -5.55
CA GLN A 220 -10.04 11.29 -6.67
C GLN A 220 -9.34 12.35 -7.54
N GLU A 221 -9.95 13.53 -7.72
CA GLU A 221 -9.34 14.60 -8.52
C GLU A 221 -8.14 15.23 -7.80
N TRP A 222 -8.23 15.40 -6.46
CA TRP A 222 -7.08 15.84 -5.67
C TRP A 222 -5.96 14.81 -5.67
N LEU A 223 -6.28 13.51 -5.56
CA LEU A 223 -5.29 12.45 -5.67
C LEU A 223 -4.56 12.52 -7.02
N ILE A 224 -5.29 12.67 -8.10
CA ILE A 224 -4.70 12.80 -9.45
C ILE A 224 -3.83 14.06 -9.55
N LYS A 225 -4.27 15.20 -9.05
CA LYS A 225 -3.46 16.43 -9.02
C LYS A 225 -2.14 16.25 -8.27
N MET A 226 -2.17 15.55 -7.12
CA MET A 226 -0.96 15.22 -6.37
C MET A 226 -0.01 14.35 -7.18
N VAL A 227 -0.54 13.33 -7.87
CA VAL A 227 0.27 12.46 -8.74
C VAL A 227 0.83 13.26 -9.93
N GLU A 228 0.03 14.15 -10.54
CA GLU A 228 0.43 14.99 -11.67
C GLU A 228 1.56 15.98 -11.31
N HIS A 229 1.83 16.19 -10.02
CA HIS A 229 2.98 16.98 -9.59
C HIS A 229 4.32 16.38 -10.09
N ARG A 230 4.43 15.05 -10.07
CA ARG A 230 5.62 14.32 -10.53
C ARG A 230 5.40 13.58 -11.86
N ILE A 231 4.19 13.14 -12.13
CA ILE A 231 3.86 12.29 -13.28
C ILE A 231 3.17 13.14 -14.34
N GLY A 232 3.86 13.35 -15.47
CA GLY A 232 3.35 14.07 -16.63
C GLY A 232 2.93 13.16 -17.78
N ASP A 233 3.09 11.81 -17.66
CA ASP A 233 2.63 10.87 -18.69
C ASP A 233 1.11 10.73 -18.62
N GLY A 234 0.40 11.39 -19.55
CA GLY A 234 -1.07 11.33 -19.61
C GLY A 234 -1.65 9.93 -19.82
N ARG A 235 -0.84 8.95 -20.29
CA ARG A 235 -1.28 7.55 -20.41
C ARG A 235 -1.32 6.89 -19.04
N VAL A 236 -0.32 7.14 -18.19
CA VAL A 236 -0.28 6.68 -16.80
C VAL A 236 -1.41 7.32 -16.00
N ILE A 237 -1.61 8.63 -16.13
CA ILE A 237 -2.72 9.33 -15.46
C ILE A 237 -4.08 8.75 -15.87
N ARG A 238 -4.28 8.43 -17.15
CA ARG A 238 -5.52 7.78 -17.61
C ARG A 238 -5.71 6.38 -17.02
N LEU A 239 -4.64 5.60 -16.82
CA LEU A 239 -4.72 4.30 -16.14
C LEU A 239 -5.18 4.47 -14.69
N LEU A 240 -4.57 5.39 -13.94
CA LEU A 240 -4.97 5.66 -12.56
C LEU A 240 -6.44 6.07 -12.46
N ARG A 241 -6.90 6.99 -13.33
CA ARG A 241 -8.31 7.39 -13.38
C ARG A 241 -9.25 6.24 -13.72
N ARG A 242 -8.84 5.31 -14.60
CA ARG A 242 -9.63 4.12 -14.93
C ARG A 242 -9.80 3.20 -13.74
N TRP A 243 -8.73 2.97 -12.97
CA TRP A 243 -8.82 2.13 -11.77
C TRP A 243 -9.65 2.79 -10.67
N LEU A 244 -9.51 4.08 -10.44
CA LEU A 244 -10.32 4.80 -9.46
C LEU A 244 -11.82 4.75 -9.80
N ARG A 245 -12.16 4.79 -11.10
CA ARG A 245 -13.55 4.78 -11.62
C ARG A 245 -14.04 3.40 -12.02
N ALA A 246 -13.28 2.33 -11.76
CA ALA A 246 -13.67 0.98 -12.18
C ALA A 246 -14.99 0.51 -11.56
N GLY A 247 -15.36 1.06 -10.42
CA GLY A 247 -16.57 0.69 -9.68
C GLY A 247 -16.43 -0.64 -8.95
N VAL A 248 -17.51 -1.00 -8.27
CA VAL A 248 -17.61 -2.18 -7.43
C VAL A 248 -18.80 -3.02 -7.84
N LEU A 249 -18.60 -4.33 -7.97
CA LEU A 249 -19.65 -5.32 -8.15
C LEU A 249 -19.89 -6.06 -6.83
N GLU A 250 -21.08 -5.93 -6.28
CA GLU A 250 -21.51 -6.57 -5.04
C GLU A 250 -22.88 -7.21 -5.24
N ASP A 251 -23.00 -8.50 -4.98
CA ASP A 251 -24.26 -9.26 -5.12
C ASP A 251 -24.97 -9.03 -6.48
N GLY A 252 -24.19 -8.98 -7.55
CA GLY A 252 -24.69 -8.73 -8.89
C GLY A 252 -25.08 -7.28 -9.21
N LYS A 253 -24.93 -6.35 -8.25
CA LYS A 253 -25.19 -4.93 -8.43
C LYS A 253 -23.89 -4.18 -8.66
N TYR A 254 -23.87 -3.40 -9.76
CA TYR A 254 -22.73 -2.53 -10.06
C TYR A 254 -22.97 -1.14 -9.46
N SER A 255 -21.95 -0.62 -8.77
CA SER A 255 -21.92 0.74 -8.25
C SER A 255 -20.67 1.47 -8.75
N VAL A 256 -20.87 2.72 -9.15
CA VAL A 256 -19.75 3.60 -9.56
C VAL A 256 -19.05 4.14 -8.32
N SER A 257 -17.72 4.21 -8.36
CA SER A 257 -16.92 4.86 -7.32
C SER A 257 -16.67 6.31 -7.72
N GLU A 258 -17.41 7.25 -7.11
CA GLU A 258 -17.22 8.69 -7.33
C GLU A 258 -16.21 9.30 -6.36
N GLN A 259 -16.06 8.69 -5.19
CA GLN A 259 -15.10 9.05 -4.15
C GLN A 259 -14.35 7.81 -3.68
N GLY A 260 -13.25 8.03 -3.01
CA GLY A 260 -12.45 6.96 -2.44
C GLY A 260 -11.74 6.12 -3.49
N THR A 261 -11.22 4.99 -3.01
CA THR A 261 -10.61 3.97 -3.85
C THR A 261 -11.48 2.72 -3.79
N PRO A 262 -11.68 1.99 -4.89
CA PRO A 262 -12.43 0.75 -4.89
C PRO A 262 -11.62 -0.33 -4.15
N GLN A 263 -11.85 -0.42 -2.84
CA GLN A 263 -11.24 -1.40 -1.92
C GLN A 263 -12.22 -2.50 -1.60
#